data_4433629232238da2dd1aef970bac5657
#
_entry.id   4433629232238da2dd1aef970bac5657
#
_cell.length_a   1.000
_cell.length_b   1.000
_cell.length_c   1.000
_cell.angle_alpha   90.00
_cell.angle_beta   90.00
_cell.angle_gamma   90.00
#
_symmetry.space_group_name_H-M   'P 1'
#
loop_
_entity.id
_entity.type
_entity.pdbx_description
1 polymer ?
#
loop_
_entity_poly.entity_id
_entity_poly.type
_entity_poly.pdbx_seq_one_letter_code
_entity_poly.pdbx_strand_id
1 'polypeptide(L)'
;MLINCKGELIDLSIPKVMGILNVTPNSFFDGGKYKNEDDIISQVDKMLSEGAAFIDIGAYSSKPSAEFVSEREEIDRIVPAIELILKHFPQALLSIDTFRAEVAKASIESGAAIINDIAAGELDDKMFEVIAQYNVPYIMMHMRGNPQTMQSLTQYDDIVKEMLFYFSEKVQKARSLGINDLILDPGFGFAKTTDQNYEVMQKMELFN
;
A
#
# COMPACT_ATOMS: atom_id res chain seq x y z
N MET A 1 8.00 -14.61 -10.44
CA MET A 1 8.57 -13.74 -9.40
C MET A 1 8.12 -14.25 -8.04
N LEU A 2 9.02 -14.33 -7.05
CA LEU A 2 8.71 -14.74 -5.68
C LEU A 2 8.97 -13.56 -4.75
N ILE A 3 8.11 -13.37 -3.75
CA ILE A 3 8.31 -12.42 -2.65
C ILE A 3 8.24 -13.15 -1.32
N ASN A 4 8.97 -12.68 -0.31
CA ASN A 4 8.98 -13.29 1.02
C ASN A 4 8.05 -12.53 1.97
N CYS A 5 6.89 -13.11 2.25
CA CYS A 5 5.93 -12.59 3.23
C CYS A 5 6.03 -13.36 4.54
N LYS A 6 6.65 -12.78 5.57
CA LYS A 6 6.77 -13.38 6.92
C LYS A 6 7.43 -14.80 6.90
N GLY A 7 8.40 -15.02 6.03
CA GLY A 7 9.08 -16.30 5.88
C GLY A 7 8.41 -17.28 4.91
N GLU A 8 7.27 -16.95 4.36
CA GLU A 8 6.59 -17.70 3.30
C GLU A 8 6.89 -17.09 1.92
N LEU A 9 7.28 -17.94 0.96
CA LEU A 9 7.53 -17.51 -0.41
C LEU A 9 6.22 -17.53 -1.21
N ILE A 10 5.78 -16.35 -1.62
CA ILE A 10 4.57 -16.17 -2.42
C ILE A 10 4.93 -16.04 -3.90
N ASP A 11 4.39 -16.93 -4.72
CA ASP A 11 4.58 -16.89 -6.17
C ASP A 11 3.61 -15.91 -6.84
N LEU A 12 4.16 -14.88 -7.46
CA LEU A 12 3.45 -13.86 -8.24
C LEU A 12 3.51 -14.11 -9.76
N SER A 13 3.97 -15.29 -10.21
CA SER A 13 3.92 -15.66 -11.65
C SER A 13 2.48 -15.80 -12.16
N ILE A 14 1.55 -16.08 -11.24
CA ILE A 14 0.11 -16.01 -11.47
C ILE A 14 -0.44 -14.78 -10.74
N PRO A 15 -1.20 -13.91 -11.42
CA PRO A 15 -1.78 -12.72 -10.78
C PRO A 15 -2.55 -13.06 -9.51
N LYS A 16 -2.34 -12.26 -8.47
CA LYS A 16 -3.01 -12.36 -7.18
C LYS A 16 -3.93 -11.17 -6.98
N VAL A 17 -5.05 -11.41 -6.30
CA VAL A 17 -5.97 -10.34 -5.90
C VAL A 17 -5.60 -9.81 -4.53
N MET A 18 -5.55 -8.50 -4.40
CA MET A 18 -5.41 -7.77 -3.13
C MET A 18 -6.74 -7.08 -2.84
N GLY A 19 -7.41 -7.50 -1.75
CA GLY A 19 -8.66 -6.89 -1.30
C GLY A 19 -8.36 -5.62 -0.49
N ILE A 20 -9.12 -4.54 -0.72
CA ILE A 20 -8.94 -3.25 -0.04
C ILE A 20 -9.88 -3.13 1.14
N LEU A 21 -9.34 -2.84 2.33
CA LEU A 21 -10.07 -2.61 3.57
C LEU A 21 -9.73 -1.23 4.14
N ASN A 22 -10.66 -0.28 4.06
CA ASN A 22 -10.48 1.04 4.65
C ASN A 22 -11.03 1.09 6.08
N VAL A 23 -10.16 1.40 7.05
CA VAL A 23 -10.51 1.53 8.49
C VAL A 23 -10.57 3.01 8.89
N THR A 24 -11.36 3.80 8.14
CA THR A 24 -11.58 5.22 8.44
C THR A 24 -12.80 5.42 9.36
N PRO A 25 -12.89 6.52 10.14
CA PRO A 25 -14.01 6.76 11.07
C PRO A 25 -15.38 6.65 10.42
N ASN A 26 -15.50 7.15 9.19
CA ASN A 26 -16.76 7.12 8.44
C ASN A 26 -17.09 5.75 7.85
N SER A 27 -16.13 4.82 7.86
CA SER A 27 -16.32 3.48 7.32
C SER A 27 -16.56 2.45 8.41
N PHE A 28 -15.92 2.61 9.60
CA PHE A 28 -15.93 1.56 10.62
C PHE A 28 -15.83 2.05 12.08
N PHE A 29 -15.60 3.35 12.36
CA PHE A 29 -15.35 3.86 13.73
C PHE A 29 -16.35 4.92 14.19
N ASP A 30 -17.66 4.63 14.09
CA ASP A 30 -18.67 5.54 14.63
C ASP A 30 -19.26 4.99 15.95
N GLY A 31 -18.58 5.27 17.06
CA GLY A 31 -19.12 5.32 18.41
C GLY A 31 -19.55 4.03 19.13
N GLY A 32 -19.42 2.84 18.52
CA GLY A 32 -19.85 1.60 19.14
C GLY A 32 -18.91 0.42 18.91
N LYS A 33 -18.10 0.08 19.91
CA LYS A 33 -16.97 -0.88 19.86
C LYS A 33 -17.25 -2.27 19.24
N TYR A 34 -18.49 -2.74 19.15
CA TYR A 34 -18.79 -4.12 18.76
C TYR A 34 -19.30 -4.28 17.33
N LYS A 35 -20.07 -3.34 16.80
CA LYS A 35 -20.56 -3.43 15.41
C LYS A 35 -19.42 -3.34 14.39
N ASN A 36 -18.37 -2.62 14.74
CA ASN A 36 -17.26 -2.30 13.84
C ASN A 36 -16.26 -3.45 13.71
N GLU A 37 -16.02 -4.23 14.76
CA GLU A 37 -15.12 -5.40 14.72
C GLU A 37 -15.74 -6.53 13.88
N ASP A 38 -17.01 -6.82 14.07
CA ASP A 38 -17.74 -7.84 13.30
C ASP A 38 -17.81 -7.48 11.81
N ASP A 39 -17.95 -6.21 11.47
CA ASP A 39 -17.95 -5.73 10.08
C ASP A 39 -16.58 -5.93 9.41
N ILE A 40 -15.49 -5.63 10.12
CA ILE A 40 -14.12 -5.88 9.65
C ILE A 40 -13.91 -7.38 9.42
N ILE A 41 -14.27 -8.21 10.40
CA ILE A 41 -14.11 -9.66 10.32
C ILE A 41 -14.92 -10.21 9.15
N SER A 42 -16.18 -9.81 9.03
CA SER A 42 -17.07 -10.25 7.94
C SER A 42 -16.54 -9.85 6.56
N GLN A 43 -16.03 -8.61 6.44
CA GLN A 43 -15.48 -8.14 5.16
C GLN A 43 -14.18 -8.87 4.79
N VAL A 44 -13.30 -9.13 5.75
CA VAL A 44 -12.07 -9.89 5.51
C VAL A 44 -12.39 -11.34 5.17
N ASP A 45 -13.30 -11.99 5.89
CA ASP A 45 -13.75 -13.36 5.59
C ASP A 45 -14.29 -13.46 4.16
N LYS A 46 -15.13 -12.49 3.78
CA LYS A 46 -15.67 -12.42 2.42
C LYS A 46 -14.54 -12.31 1.38
N MET A 47 -13.61 -11.37 1.55
CA MET A 47 -12.51 -11.17 0.59
C MET A 47 -11.63 -12.41 0.46
N LEU A 48 -11.28 -13.05 1.58
CA LEU A 48 -10.47 -14.27 1.59
C LEU A 48 -11.22 -15.44 0.93
N SER A 49 -12.51 -15.62 1.23
CA SER A 49 -13.35 -16.67 0.65
C SER A 49 -13.59 -16.49 -0.85
N GLU A 50 -13.60 -15.23 -1.34
CA GLU A 50 -13.70 -14.88 -2.76
C GLU A 50 -12.34 -14.95 -3.50
N GLY A 51 -11.24 -15.28 -2.80
CA GLY A 51 -9.95 -15.58 -3.39
C GLY A 51 -8.92 -14.45 -3.33
N ALA A 52 -9.11 -13.46 -2.47
CA ALA A 52 -8.05 -12.48 -2.18
C ALA A 52 -6.84 -13.19 -1.52
N ALA A 53 -5.65 -12.96 -2.07
CA ALA A 53 -4.39 -13.46 -1.52
C ALA A 53 -3.79 -12.51 -0.47
N PHE A 54 -4.13 -11.23 -0.57
CA PHE A 54 -3.68 -10.18 0.32
C PHE A 54 -4.86 -9.31 0.73
N ILE A 55 -4.77 -8.71 1.92
CA ILE A 55 -5.71 -7.68 2.40
C ILE A 55 -4.92 -6.39 2.64
N ASP A 56 -5.23 -5.34 1.88
CA ASP A 56 -4.60 -4.04 1.99
C ASP A 56 -5.42 -3.12 2.90
N ILE A 57 -4.82 -2.73 4.02
CA ILE A 57 -5.50 -1.97 5.08
C ILE A 57 -5.03 -0.52 5.03
N GLY A 58 -5.97 0.41 4.84
CA GLY A 58 -5.72 1.84 4.87
C GLY A 58 -6.53 2.55 5.97
N ALA A 59 -5.85 3.36 6.78
CA ALA A 59 -6.48 4.19 7.82
C ALA A 59 -6.45 5.69 7.50
N TYR A 60 -5.77 6.06 6.43
CA TYR A 60 -5.71 7.39 5.85
C TYR A 60 -6.39 7.37 4.47
N SER A 61 -7.15 8.39 4.15
CA SER A 61 -7.75 8.49 2.82
C SER A 61 -6.89 9.35 1.90
N SER A 62 -6.45 8.79 0.80
CA SER A 62 -5.70 9.49 -0.26
C SER A 62 -6.57 10.42 -1.13
N LYS A 63 -7.86 10.56 -0.82
CA LYS A 63 -8.76 11.49 -1.54
C LYS A 63 -8.37 12.93 -1.25
N PRO A 64 -8.38 13.83 -2.27
CA PRO A 64 -8.01 15.25 -2.09
C PRO A 64 -8.83 16.00 -1.03
N SER A 65 -10.06 15.55 -0.76
CA SER A 65 -10.99 16.15 0.22
C SER A 65 -10.98 15.45 1.58
N ALA A 66 -10.09 14.49 1.81
CA ALA A 66 -10.03 13.77 3.07
C ALA A 66 -9.56 14.68 4.22
N GLU A 67 -10.13 14.47 5.39
CA GLU A 67 -9.65 15.11 6.61
C GLU A 67 -8.21 14.67 6.92
N PHE A 68 -7.42 15.59 7.46
CA PHE A 68 -6.07 15.28 7.90
C PHE A 68 -6.12 14.32 9.09
N VAL A 69 -5.43 13.20 8.97
CA VAL A 69 -5.22 12.23 10.05
C VAL A 69 -3.78 12.34 10.51
N SER A 70 -3.55 12.53 11.80
CA SER A 70 -2.21 12.53 12.35
C SER A 70 -1.59 11.12 12.30
N GLU A 71 -0.27 11.03 12.29
CA GLU A 71 0.46 9.75 12.34
C GLU A 71 0.02 8.89 13.53
N ARG A 72 -0.10 9.52 14.72
CA ARG A 72 -0.56 8.82 15.91
C ARG A 72 -1.97 8.25 15.76
N GLU A 73 -2.86 9.03 15.20
CA GLU A 73 -4.24 8.59 14.96
C GLU A 73 -4.30 7.45 13.92
N GLU A 74 -3.44 7.49 12.89
CA GLU A 74 -3.33 6.42 11.92
C GLU A 74 -2.86 5.12 12.58
N ILE A 75 -1.85 5.18 13.45
CA ILE A 75 -1.38 4.03 14.25
C ILE A 75 -2.52 3.50 15.14
N ASP A 76 -3.21 4.38 15.86
CA ASP A 76 -4.27 4.01 16.78
C ASP A 76 -5.48 3.35 16.07
N ARG A 77 -5.63 3.53 14.76
CA ARG A 77 -6.64 2.88 13.92
C ARG A 77 -6.14 1.56 13.33
N ILE A 78 -4.89 1.55 12.81
CA ILE A 78 -4.38 0.44 12.01
C ILE A 78 -3.94 -0.74 12.87
N VAL A 79 -3.24 -0.49 13.97
CA VAL A 79 -2.68 -1.55 14.83
C VAL A 79 -3.78 -2.43 15.41
N PRO A 80 -4.87 -1.91 16.01
CA PRO A 80 -5.96 -2.75 16.49
C PRO A 80 -6.65 -3.55 15.37
N ALA A 81 -6.74 -3.00 14.16
CA ALA A 81 -7.32 -3.71 13.02
C ALA A 81 -6.45 -4.90 12.58
N ILE A 82 -5.11 -4.72 12.53
CA ILE A 82 -4.16 -5.80 12.25
C ILE A 82 -4.29 -6.92 13.28
N GLU A 83 -4.26 -6.57 14.56
CA GLU A 83 -4.36 -7.54 15.66
C GLU A 83 -5.69 -8.30 15.63
N LEU A 84 -6.80 -7.60 15.40
CA LEU A 84 -8.12 -8.19 15.26
C LEU A 84 -8.18 -9.19 14.09
N ILE A 85 -7.69 -8.80 12.92
CA ILE A 85 -7.71 -9.64 11.73
C ILE A 85 -6.84 -10.87 11.94
N LEU A 86 -5.61 -10.71 12.42
CA LEU A 86 -4.70 -11.84 12.62
C LEU A 86 -5.15 -12.79 13.74
N LYS A 87 -5.92 -12.31 14.71
CA LYS A 87 -6.55 -13.17 15.72
C LYS A 87 -7.59 -14.11 15.11
N HIS A 88 -8.35 -13.69 14.10
CA HIS A 88 -9.39 -14.48 13.45
C HIS A 88 -8.88 -15.22 12.20
N PHE A 89 -7.93 -14.62 11.49
CA PHE A 89 -7.33 -15.15 10.27
C PHE A 89 -5.80 -15.14 10.37
N PRO A 90 -5.20 -16.05 11.17
CA PRO A 90 -3.75 -16.04 11.45
C PRO A 90 -2.87 -16.19 10.20
N GLN A 91 -3.42 -16.74 9.12
CA GLN A 91 -2.73 -16.93 7.84
C GLN A 91 -2.93 -15.79 6.85
N ALA A 92 -3.71 -14.75 7.21
CA ALA A 92 -3.93 -13.63 6.31
C ALA A 92 -2.63 -12.84 6.09
N LEU A 93 -2.33 -12.55 4.83
CA LEU A 93 -1.21 -11.70 4.46
C LEU A 93 -1.72 -10.26 4.34
N LEU A 94 -1.33 -9.43 5.31
CA LEU A 94 -1.78 -8.04 5.42
C LEU A 94 -0.77 -7.12 4.76
N SER A 95 -1.25 -6.29 3.84
CA SER A 95 -0.56 -5.14 3.27
C SER A 95 -1.06 -3.87 3.96
N ILE A 96 -0.21 -2.88 4.16
CA ILE A 96 -0.57 -1.64 4.83
C ILE A 96 -0.36 -0.47 3.89
N ASP A 97 -1.46 0.22 3.55
CA ASP A 97 -1.45 1.45 2.77
C ASP A 97 -1.06 2.63 3.68
N THR A 98 0.20 2.99 3.62
CA THR A 98 0.75 4.14 4.34
C THR A 98 2.01 4.67 3.68
N PHE A 99 2.19 5.99 3.71
CA PHE A 99 3.41 6.68 3.29
C PHE A 99 4.25 7.17 4.47
N ARG A 100 3.93 6.74 5.71
CA ARG A 100 4.61 7.16 6.95
C ARG A 100 5.40 6.01 7.54
N ALA A 101 6.68 6.24 7.78
CA ALA A 101 7.62 5.23 8.26
C ALA A 101 7.27 4.68 9.65
N GLU A 102 6.83 5.53 10.59
CA GLU A 102 6.45 5.09 11.94
C GLU A 102 5.15 4.26 11.92
N VAL A 103 4.20 4.57 11.02
CA VAL A 103 2.99 3.74 10.82
C VAL A 103 3.38 2.39 10.23
N ALA A 104 4.24 2.38 9.21
CA ALA A 104 4.74 1.16 8.60
C ALA A 104 5.45 0.27 9.64
N LYS A 105 6.34 0.86 10.45
CA LYS A 105 7.04 0.17 11.53
C LYS A 105 6.07 -0.47 12.53
N ALA A 106 5.14 0.32 13.11
CA ALA A 106 4.16 -0.18 14.07
C ALA A 106 3.29 -1.31 13.48
N SER A 107 2.93 -1.19 12.21
CA SER A 107 2.15 -2.20 11.49
C SER A 107 2.91 -3.49 11.30
N ILE A 108 4.19 -3.43 10.89
CA ILE A 108 5.04 -4.62 10.73
C ILE A 108 5.24 -5.31 12.09
N GLU A 109 5.51 -4.56 13.16
CA GLU A 109 5.66 -5.08 14.52
C GLU A 109 4.37 -5.74 15.02
N SER A 110 3.19 -5.30 14.54
CA SER A 110 1.89 -5.91 14.82
C SER A 110 1.53 -7.08 13.89
N GLY A 111 2.39 -7.40 12.92
CA GLY A 111 2.26 -8.59 12.07
C GLY A 111 1.83 -8.33 10.63
N ALA A 112 1.91 -7.10 10.12
CA ALA A 112 1.78 -6.85 8.69
C ALA A 112 2.89 -7.54 7.89
N ALA A 113 2.57 -7.96 6.67
CA ALA A 113 3.47 -8.71 5.81
C ALA A 113 4.09 -7.88 4.68
N ILE A 114 3.43 -6.79 4.27
CA ILE A 114 3.78 -5.96 3.11
C ILE A 114 3.50 -4.50 3.48
N ILE A 115 4.30 -3.58 2.96
CA ILE A 115 4.00 -2.14 2.98
C ILE A 115 3.69 -1.66 1.57
N ASN A 116 2.53 -0.98 1.44
CA ASN A 116 2.05 -0.34 0.22
C ASN A 116 2.16 1.18 0.38
N ASP A 117 3.08 1.81 -0.36
CA ASP A 117 3.36 3.22 -0.23
C ASP A 117 3.05 3.97 -1.54
N ILE A 118 2.01 4.79 -1.48
CA ILE A 118 1.54 5.60 -2.61
C ILE A 118 2.57 6.63 -3.10
N ALA A 119 3.61 6.91 -2.31
CA ALA A 119 4.63 7.91 -2.60
C ALA A 119 6.03 7.32 -2.81
N ALA A 120 6.21 6.01 -2.69
CA ALA A 120 7.51 5.35 -2.85
C ALA A 120 8.65 6.05 -2.07
N GLY A 121 8.38 6.39 -0.80
CA GLY A 121 9.33 7.03 0.11
C GLY A 121 9.61 8.51 -0.17
N GLU A 122 8.78 9.20 -0.97
CA GLU A 122 8.97 10.64 -1.21
C GLU A 122 8.37 11.52 -0.10
N LEU A 123 7.36 11.01 0.60
CA LEU A 123 6.68 11.76 1.67
C LEU A 123 7.27 11.48 3.05
N ASP A 124 8.09 10.43 3.19
CA ASP A 124 8.84 10.14 4.43
C ASP A 124 10.20 9.50 4.08
N ASP A 125 11.27 10.24 4.33
CA ASP A 125 12.64 9.84 4.01
C ASP A 125 13.09 8.57 4.73
N LYS A 126 12.46 8.24 5.88
CA LYS A 126 12.79 7.06 6.71
C LYS A 126 12.12 5.78 6.20
N MET A 127 11.17 5.86 5.28
CA MET A 127 10.42 4.68 4.82
C MET A 127 11.36 3.57 4.32
N PHE A 128 12.32 3.90 3.46
CA PHE A 128 13.27 2.90 2.95
C PHE A 128 14.11 2.23 4.05
N GLU A 129 14.47 2.99 5.10
CA GLU A 129 15.24 2.46 6.25
C GLU A 129 14.39 1.43 7.02
N VAL A 130 13.12 1.74 7.26
CA VAL A 130 12.17 0.83 7.93
C VAL A 130 12.00 -0.44 7.10
N ILE A 131 11.72 -0.32 5.80
CA ILE A 131 11.56 -1.50 4.93
C ILE A 131 12.81 -2.37 4.93
N ALA A 132 13.99 -1.76 4.82
CA ALA A 132 15.28 -2.49 4.86
C ALA A 132 15.51 -3.18 6.21
N GLN A 133 15.20 -2.51 7.32
CA GLN A 133 15.36 -3.06 8.67
C GLN A 133 14.51 -4.30 8.91
N TYR A 134 13.26 -4.28 8.47
CA TYR A 134 12.31 -5.39 8.70
C TYR A 134 12.30 -6.41 7.56
N ASN A 135 12.94 -6.10 6.43
CA ASN A 135 13.05 -6.98 5.25
C ASN A 135 11.69 -7.50 4.77
N VAL A 136 10.71 -6.61 4.68
CA VAL A 136 9.37 -6.90 4.16
C VAL A 136 9.24 -6.49 2.69
N PRO A 137 8.38 -7.13 1.90
CA PRO A 137 8.04 -6.66 0.56
C PRO A 137 7.51 -5.23 0.57
N TYR A 138 7.91 -4.46 -0.45
CA TYR A 138 7.57 -3.06 -0.58
C TYR A 138 6.90 -2.77 -1.92
N ILE A 139 5.67 -2.28 -1.88
CA ILE A 139 4.96 -1.78 -3.05
C ILE A 139 5.25 -0.29 -3.16
N MET A 140 5.82 0.11 -4.28
CA MET A 140 6.18 1.49 -4.59
C MET A 140 5.29 2.01 -5.70
N MET A 141 4.42 2.98 -5.37
CA MET A 141 3.53 3.57 -6.36
C MET A 141 4.12 4.85 -6.97
N HIS A 142 3.83 5.06 -8.25
CA HIS A 142 4.13 6.32 -8.94
C HIS A 142 3.03 7.36 -8.72
N MET A 143 3.41 8.46 -8.09
CA MET A 143 2.59 9.66 -7.94
C MET A 143 3.48 10.91 -8.10
N ARG A 144 2.91 12.04 -8.53
CA ARG A 144 3.54 13.36 -8.48
C ARG A 144 2.88 14.22 -7.42
N GLY A 145 3.70 14.90 -6.62
CA GLY A 145 3.23 15.74 -5.51
C GLY A 145 2.72 14.92 -4.32
N ASN A 146 1.56 15.27 -3.83
CA ASN A 146 0.89 14.59 -2.73
C ASN A 146 -0.62 14.43 -3.04
N PRO A 147 -1.40 13.72 -2.24
CA PRO A 147 -2.83 13.50 -2.50
C PRO A 147 -3.65 14.77 -2.77
N GLN A 148 -3.27 15.90 -2.17
CA GLN A 148 -3.98 17.18 -2.36
C GLN A 148 -3.61 17.90 -3.67
N THR A 149 -2.39 17.69 -4.18
CA THR A 149 -1.86 18.42 -5.34
C THR A 149 -1.78 17.60 -6.62
N MET A 150 -1.80 16.27 -6.52
CA MET A 150 -1.58 15.33 -7.62
C MET A 150 -2.48 15.58 -8.85
N GLN A 151 -3.73 16.00 -8.65
CA GLN A 151 -4.69 16.19 -9.76
C GLN A 151 -4.29 17.32 -10.70
N SER A 152 -3.46 18.26 -10.25
CA SER A 152 -2.93 19.37 -11.08
C SER A 152 -1.58 19.02 -11.75
N LEU A 153 -0.97 17.91 -11.42
CA LEU A 153 0.38 17.52 -11.84
C LEU A 153 0.38 16.43 -12.94
N THR A 154 -0.50 16.62 -13.93
CA THR A 154 -0.71 15.65 -15.02
C THR A 154 0.06 16.01 -16.30
N GLN A 155 0.99 16.97 -16.26
CA GLN A 155 1.78 17.36 -17.42
C GLN A 155 3.02 16.47 -17.54
N TYR A 156 3.08 15.66 -18.60
CA TYR A 156 4.20 14.78 -18.96
C TYR A 156 4.59 15.03 -20.41
N ASP A 157 5.87 15.04 -20.71
CA ASP A 157 6.36 15.01 -22.10
C ASP A 157 6.21 13.59 -22.69
N ASP A 158 6.57 12.58 -21.90
CA ASP A 158 6.38 11.15 -22.17
C ASP A 158 6.17 10.43 -20.84
N ILE A 159 4.90 10.15 -20.50
CA ILE A 159 4.54 9.60 -19.19
C ILE A 159 5.23 8.26 -18.91
N VAL A 160 5.32 7.38 -19.90
CA VAL A 160 5.90 6.04 -19.70
C VAL A 160 7.41 6.14 -19.46
N LYS A 161 8.11 6.95 -20.24
CA LYS A 161 9.55 7.18 -20.07
C LYS A 161 9.85 7.81 -18.71
N GLU A 162 9.06 8.81 -18.29
CA GLU A 162 9.24 9.47 -17.00
C GLU A 162 8.96 8.54 -15.83
N MET A 163 7.94 7.69 -15.94
CA MET A 163 7.65 6.66 -14.92
C MET A 163 8.75 5.61 -14.84
N LEU A 164 9.28 5.15 -15.98
CA LEU A 164 10.41 4.20 -16.01
C LEU A 164 11.66 4.80 -15.35
N PHE A 165 11.93 6.08 -15.60
CA PHE A 165 13.03 6.79 -14.94
C PHE A 165 12.80 6.89 -13.45
N TYR A 166 11.60 7.32 -13.01
CA TYR A 166 11.21 7.39 -11.60
C TYR A 166 11.42 6.04 -10.89
N PHE A 167 10.88 4.96 -11.44
CA PHE A 167 11.04 3.64 -10.83
C PHE A 167 12.49 3.16 -10.85
N SER A 168 13.27 3.48 -11.87
CA SER A 168 14.69 3.09 -11.90
C SER A 168 15.47 3.69 -10.73
N GLU A 169 15.22 4.95 -10.39
CA GLU A 169 15.84 5.61 -9.23
C GLU A 169 15.37 4.98 -7.90
N LYS A 170 14.06 4.71 -7.76
CA LYS A 170 13.50 4.08 -6.56
C LYS A 170 14.01 2.66 -6.35
N VAL A 171 14.05 1.86 -7.40
CA VAL A 171 14.62 0.50 -7.37
C VAL A 171 16.10 0.53 -7.05
N GLN A 172 16.87 1.46 -7.64
CA GLN A 172 18.29 1.61 -7.32
C GLN A 172 18.50 1.94 -5.82
N LYS A 173 17.72 2.89 -5.27
CA LYS A 173 17.76 3.23 -3.85
C LYS A 173 17.41 2.02 -2.98
N ALA A 174 16.29 1.34 -3.28
CA ALA A 174 15.86 0.15 -2.54
C ALA A 174 16.95 -0.94 -2.54
N ARG A 175 17.50 -1.29 -3.72
CA ARG A 175 18.55 -2.30 -3.86
C ARG A 175 19.83 -1.93 -3.11
N SER A 176 20.21 -0.65 -3.09
CA SER A 176 21.40 -0.18 -2.34
C SER A 176 21.27 -0.38 -0.83
N LEU A 177 20.03 -0.46 -0.32
CA LEU A 177 19.70 -0.73 1.08
C LEU A 177 19.39 -2.21 1.36
N GLY A 178 19.51 -3.09 0.35
CA GLY A 178 19.27 -4.52 0.50
C GLY A 178 17.79 -4.94 0.39
N ILE A 179 16.90 -4.03 0.02
CA ILE A 179 15.48 -4.35 -0.20
C ILE A 179 15.35 -5.11 -1.54
N ASN A 180 14.91 -6.36 -1.47
CA ASN A 180 14.86 -7.25 -2.63
C ASN A 180 13.45 -7.51 -3.16
N ASP A 181 12.45 -7.51 -2.32
CA ASP A 181 11.07 -7.82 -2.69
C ASP A 181 10.32 -6.51 -3.00
N LEU A 182 10.36 -6.12 -4.27
CA LEU A 182 9.79 -4.88 -4.77
C LEU A 182 8.65 -5.15 -5.74
N ILE A 183 7.55 -4.41 -5.57
CA ILE A 183 6.42 -4.41 -6.50
C ILE A 183 6.25 -2.96 -6.97
N LEU A 184 6.16 -2.76 -8.28
CA LEU A 184 5.96 -1.44 -8.87
C LEU A 184 4.47 -1.25 -9.20
N ASP A 185 3.87 -0.20 -8.62
CA ASP A 185 2.49 0.18 -8.91
C ASP A 185 2.48 1.44 -9.78
N PRO A 186 1.97 1.37 -11.02
CA PRO A 186 1.88 2.52 -11.90
C PRO A 186 0.98 3.64 -11.35
N GLY A 187 0.16 3.41 -10.34
CA GLY A 187 -0.68 4.41 -9.68
C GLY A 187 -1.77 4.94 -10.61
N PHE A 188 -2.64 4.08 -11.12
CA PHE A 188 -3.79 4.48 -11.92
C PHE A 188 -4.68 5.46 -11.16
N GLY A 189 -5.03 6.58 -11.80
CA GLY A 189 -5.83 7.65 -11.19
C GLY A 189 -5.04 8.66 -10.35
N PHE A 190 -3.74 8.43 -10.11
CA PHE A 190 -2.86 9.35 -9.37
C PHE A 190 -2.00 10.17 -10.32
N ALA A 191 -2.14 11.51 -10.27
CA ALA A 191 -1.41 12.45 -11.14
C ALA A 191 -1.46 12.10 -12.64
N LYS A 192 -2.55 11.52 -13.11
CA LYS A 192 -2.73 11.05 -14.50
C LYS A 192 -4.13 11.39 -15.02
N THR A 193 -4.20 11.81 -16.29
CA THR A 193 -5.48 11.90 -17.01
C THR A 193 -6.00 10.52 -17.39
N THR A 194 -7.23 10.42 -17.83
CA THR A 194 -7.82 9.16 -18.31
C THR A 194 -7.00 8.56 -19.46
N ASP A 195 -6.62 9.38 -20.46
CA ASP A 195 -5.84 8.93 -21.62
C ASP A 195 -4.47 8.42 -21.22
N GLN A 196 -3.80 9.11 -20.28
CA GLN A 196 -2.53 8.70 -19.73
C GLN A 196 -2.61 7.37 -18.96
N ASN A 197 -3.69 7.13 -18.22
CA ASN A 197 -3.92 5.84 -17.57
C ASN A 197 -4.04 4.71 -18.61
N TYR A 198 -4.76 4.93 -19.72
CA TYR A 198 -4.85 3.94 -20.79
C TYR A 198 -3.51 3.74 -21.51
N GLU A 199 -2.74 4.80 -21.74
CA GLU A 199 -1.39 4.70 -22.32
C GLU A 199 -0.47 3.84 -21.45
N VAL A 200 -0.43 4.09 -20.14
CA VAL A 200 0.36 3.30 -19.18
C VAL A 200 -0.11 1.84 -19.17
N MET A 201 -1.42 1.60 -19.16
CA MET A 201 -1.99 0.25 -19.18
C MET A 201 -1.57 -0.53 -20.43
N GLN A 202 -1.55 0.10 -21.60
CA GLN A 202 -1.12 -0.54 -22.86
C GLN A 202 0.37 -0.92 -22.84
N LYS A 203 1.17 -0.27 -22.00
CA LYS A 203 2.62 -0.44 -21.94
C LYS A 203 3.08 -1.06 -20.60
N MET A 204 2.15 -1.71 -19.87
CA MET A 204 2.42 -2.31 -18.55
C MET A 204 3.60 -3.29 -18.55
N GLU A 205 3.82 -3.99 -19.64
CA GLU A 205 4.93 -4.93 -19.79
C GLU A 205 6.31 -4.30 -19.62
N LEU A 206 6.44 -2.98 -19.80
CA LEU A 206 7.70 -2.26 -19.64
C LEU A 206 8.10 -2.04 -18.16
N PHE A 207 7.19 -2.28 -17.23
CA PHE A 207 7.42 -2.14 -15.79
C PHE A 207 7.75 -3.48 -15.09
N ASN A 208 7.88 -4.58 -15.84
CA ASN A 208 8.22 -5.91 -15.32
C ASN A 208 9.74 -6.13 -15.15
#